data_146dbb0dff2f707725052f1b231a96a6
#
_entry.id   146dbb0dff2f707725052f1b231a96a6
#
_cell.length_a   1.000
_cell.length_b   1.000
_cell.length_c   1.000
_cell.angle_alpha   90.00
_cell.angle_beta   90.00
_cell.angle_gamma   90.00
#
_symmetry.space_group_name_H-M   'P 1'
#
loop_
_entity.id
_entity.type
_entity.pdbx_description
1 polymer ?
#
loop_
_entity_poly.entity_id
_entity_poly.type
_entity_poly.pdbx_seq_one_letter_code
_entity_poly.pdbx_strand_id
1 'polypeptide(L)'
;MKKTLLALAFASAGLLAVPAAFAQSVPTHTDGWFVNGNVGRTSINHGPYNDNDTGYAIGGGYRWSVDPFVAIGVEAGYNDLGNIHVKNIFNSNDVIDQGRSQLHGWTAGVNGHFNLAQNWYVSARGGLYSWKGHGLSNDVNPVRKSLDDTSWYAGAGVGYDFSNNTSVAVNYDHYDASKNNVNLDTNMVSVSAEYRF
;
A
#
# COMPACT_ATOMS: atom_id res chain seq x y z
N MET A 1 3.65 -16.63 -13.31
CA MET A 1 3.56 -17.45 -12.09
C MET A 1 4.91 -17.76 -11.42
N LYS A 2 6.03 -18.00 -12.13
CA LYS A 2 7.33 -18.34 -11.49
C LYS A 2 8.04 -17.15 -10.82
N LYS A 3 7.82 -15.92 -11.28
CA LYS A 3 8.48 -14.71 -10.74
C LYS A 3 7.84 -14.20 -9.44
N THR A 4 6.56 -14.40 -9.24
CA THR A 4 5.84 -14.03 -8.01
C THR A 4 6.15 -14.95 -6.83
N LEU A 5 6.41 -16.23 -7.08
CA LEU A 5 6.87 -17.17 -6.06
C LEU A 5 8.27 -16.82 -5.53
N LEU A 6 9.13 -16.26 -6.37
CA LEU A 6 10.50 -15.88 -5.97
C LEU A 6 10.47 -14.66 -5.03
N ALA A 7 9.62 -13.67 -5.28
CA ALA A 7 9.48 -12.50 -4.41
C ALA A 7 8.94 -12.86 -3.01
N LEU A 8 7.97 -13.78 -2.95
CA LEU A 8 7.45 -14.30 -1.68
C LEU A 8 8.50 -15.13 -0.92
N ALA A 9 9.33 -15.90 -1.63
CA ALA A 9 10.41 -16.69 -1.03
C ALA A 9 11.53 -15.81 -0.46
N PHE A 10 11.86 -14.67 -1.10
CA PHE A 10 12.83 -13.73 -0.56
C PHE A 10 12.30 -13.00 0.67
N ALA A 11 11.01 -12.62 0.70
CA ALA A 11 10.39 -12.03 1.88
C ALA A 11 10.35 -13.01 3.07
N SER A 12 10.06 -14.28 2.82
CA SER A 12 10.06 -15.33 3.88
C SER A 12 11.45 -15.72 4.34
N ALA A 13 12.47 -15.74 3.47
CA ALA A 13 13.85 -16.04 3.82
C ALA A 13 14.51 -14.93 4.64
N GLY A 14 14.17 -13.66 4.37
CA GLY A 14 14.61 -12.51 5.16
C GLY A 14 14.08 -12.51 6.60
N LEU A 15 12.86 -13.00 6.81
CA LEU A 15 12.22 -13.12 8.13
C LEU A 15 12.84 -14.21 9.01
N LEU A 16 13.43 -15.25 8.42
CA LEU A 16 14.03 -16.38 9.16
C LEU A 16 15.51 -16.16 9.53
N ALA A 17 16.17 -15.17 8.95
CA ALA A 17 17.59 -14.91 9.17
C ALA A 17 17.90 -13.83 10.23
N VAL A 18 16.88 -13.35 10.97
CA VAL A 18 17.11 -12.41 12.06
C VAL A 18 17.62 -13.19 13.27
N PRO A 19 18.88 -13.00 13.70
CA PRO A 19 19.37 -13.69 14.89
C PRO A 19 18.56 -13.27 16.12
N ALA A 20 18.16 -14.25 16.91
CA ALA A 20 17.40 -14.10 18.15
C ALA A 20 18.20 -13.36 19.28
N ALA A 21 18.99 -12.37 18.92
CA ALA A 21 19.89 -11.65 19.81
C ALA A 21 19.35 -10.27 20.25
N PHE A 22 18.08 -9.97 19.98
CA PHE A 22 17.47 -8.74 20.49
C PHE A 22 16.92 -9.01 21.89
N ALA A 23 17.76 -8.70 22.89
CA ALA A 23 17.38 -8.73 24.29
C ALA A 23 16.14 -7.84 24.53
N GLN A 24 15.12 -8.47 25.03
CA GLN A 24 13.90 -8.05 25.68
C GLN A 24 13.91 -6.64 26.32
N SER A 25 13.90 -5.61 25.52
CA SER A 25 13.41 -4.31 25.95
C SER A 25 12.07 -4.08 25.25
N VAL A 26 11.02 -3.80 26.02
CA VAL A 26 9.77 -3.32 25.44
C VAL A 26 10.12 -2.07 24.64
N PRO A 27 9.85 -2.04 23.30
CA PRO A 27 10.16 -0.85 22.52
C PRO A 27 9.36 0.31 23.08
N THR A 28 10.03 1.32 23.60
CA THR A 28 9.38 2.57 23.99
C THR A 28 9.35 3.46 22.78
N HIS A 29 8.17 3.97 22.45
CA HIS A 29 8.05 4.96 21.39
C HIS A 29 8.83 6.20 21.77
N THR A 30 9.69 6.63 20.88
CA THR A 30 10.35 7.92 20.93
C THR A 30 9.87 8.76 19.76
N ASP A 31 9.79 10.07 19.96
CA ASP A 31 9.53 11.01 18.88
C ASP A 31 10.60 10.87 17.80
N GLY A 32 10.22 10.85 16.55
CA GLY A 32 11.21 10.73 15.50
C GLY A 32 10.67 10.64 14.08
N TRP A 33 11.60 10.78 13.16
CA TRP A 33 11.36 10.53 11.75
C TRP A 33 11.34 9.05 11.47
N PHE A 34 10.55 8.66 10.48
CA PHE A 34 10.55 7.30 9.97
C PHE A 34 10.50 7.29 8.44
N VAL A 35 11.02 6.22 7.88
CA VAL A 35 10.85 5.87 6.46
C VAL A 35 10.32 4.44 6.37
N ASN A 36 9.49 4.15 5.41
CA ASN A 36 8.97 2.81 5.16
C ASN A 36 8.94 2.48 3.67
N GLY A 37 9.06 1.19 3.38
CA GLY A 37 8.85 0.63 2.06
C GLY A 37 7.87 -0.52 2.13
N ASN A 38 6.96 -0.58 1.17
CA ASN A 38 5.92 -1.59 1.09
C ASN A 38 5.97 -2.30 -0.26
N VAL A 39 5.76 -3.60 -0.25
CA VAL A 39 5.55 -4.40 -1.45
C VAL A 39 4.38 -5.33 -1.21
N GLY A 40 3.48 -5.41 -2.17
CA GLY A 40 2.28 -6.20 -1.96
C GLY A 40 1.53 -6.54 -3.23
N ARG A 41 0.36 -7.09 -3.04
CA ARG A 41 -0.56 -7.43 -4.10
C ARG A 41 -1.73 -6.48 -4.08
N THR A 42 -1.95 -5.82 -5.19
CA THR A 42 -3.10 -4.97 -5.44
C THR A 42 -4.23 -5.78 -6.07
N SER A 43 -5.44 -5.43 -5.74
CA SER A 43 -6.65 -6.04 -6.26
C SER A 43 -7.68 -4.97 -6.57
N ILE A 44 -8.19 -5.00 -7.80
CA ILE A 44 -9.30 -4.18 -8.25
C ILE A 44 -10.45 -5.12 -8.59
N ASN A 45 -11.62 -4.88 -8.02
CA ASN A 45 -12.79 -5.72 -8.20
C ASN A 45 -14.04 -4.88 -8.43
N HIS A 46 -14.03 -4.04 -9.48
CA HIS A 46 -15.17 -3.21 -9.85
C HIS A 46 -15.44 -3.25 -11.36
N GLY A 47 -16.65 -3.65 -11.73
CA GLY A 47 -17.14 -3.63 -13.12
C GLY A 47 -16.31 -4.50 -14.06
N PRO A 48 -15.80 -3.95 -15.18
CA PRO A 48 -15.00 -4.67 -16.15
C PRO A 48 -13.57 -4.96 -15.68
N TYR A 49 -13.15 -4.38 -14.54
CA TYR A 49 -11.82 -4.52 -13.98
C TYR A 49 -11.84 -5.60 -12.88
N ASN A 50 -11.20 -6.72 -13.14
CA ASN A 50 -10.94 -7.75 -12.13
C ASN A 50 -9.53 -8.26 -12.40
N ASP A 51 -8.55 -7.57 -11.81
CA ASP A 51 -7.15 -7.89 -11.99
C ASP A 51 -6.38 -7.76 -10.67
N ASN A 52 -5.28 -8.47 -10.61
CA ASN A 52 -4.36 -8.45 -9.49
C ASN A 52 -2.96 -8.20 -10.02
N ASP A 53 -2.29 -7.19 -9.48
CA ASP A 53 -0.90 -6.89 -9.84
C ASP A 53 -0.04 -6.70 -8.58
N THR A 54 1.23 -6.46 -8.78
CA THR A 54 2.16 -6.16 -7.70
C THR A 54 2.26 -4.64 -7.55
N GLY A 55 1.97 -4.16 -6.34
CA GLY A 55 2.11 -2.76 -5.98
C GLY A 55 3.32 -2.51 -5.09
N TYR A 56 3.83 -1.30 -5.17
CA TYR A 56 4.94 -0.81 -4.37
C TYR A 56 4.58 0.55 -3.77
N ALA A 57 5.05 0.79 -2.54
CA ALA A 57 4.92 2.10 -1.94
C ALA A 57 6.19 2.44 -1.15
N ILE A 58 6.55 3.71 -1.16
CA ILE A 58 7.59 4.26 -0.31
C ILE A 58 7.03 5.49 0.39
N GLY A 59 7.31 5.62 1.68
CA GLY A 59 6.81 6.74 2.46
C GLY A 59 7.70 7.06 3.63
N GLY A 60 7.31 8.09 4.33
CA GLY A 60 7.96 8.50 5.57
C GLY A 60 7.18 9.62 6.24
N GLY A 61 7.61 9.97 7.43
CA GLY A 61 6.92 10.99 8.20
C GLY A 61 7.57 11.22 9.54
N TYR A 62 6.81 11.85 10.41
CA TYR A 62 7.22 12.09 11.78
C TYR A 62 6.14 11.60 12.74
N ARG A 63 6.53 10.89 13.79
CA ARG A 63 5.64 10.45 14.87
C ARG A 63 6.01 11.10 16.19
N TRP A 64 4.99 11.42 16.95
CA TRP A 64 5.07 11.86 18.34
C TRP A 64 4.60 10.72 19.24
N SER A 65 5.37 10.43 20.25
CA SER A 65 4.98 9.51 21.31
C SER A 65 4.01 10.25 22.26
N VAL A 66 2.77 9.82 22.28
CA VAL A 66 1.74 10.37 23.17
C VAL A 66 1.60 9.53 24.46
N ASP A 67 2.05 8.29 24.40
CA ASP A 67 2.06 7.32 25.50
C ASP A 67 3.18 6.29 25.19
N PRO A 68 3.76 5.59 26.22
CA PRO A 68 4.74 4.53 25.96
C PRO A 68 4.30 3.45 24.96
N PHE A 69 3.00 3.27 24.79
CA PHE A 69 2.42 2.27 23.87
C PHE A 69 1.79 2.87 22.61
N VAL A 70 1.73 4.21 22.50
CA VAL A 70 0.99 4.91 21.45
C VAL A 70 1.83 6.01 20.83
N ALA A 71 2.06 5.92 19.53
CA ALA A 71 2.61 7.01 18.74
C ALA A 71 1.65 7.41 17.62
N ILE A 72 1.50 8.71 17.41
CA ILE A 72 0.66 9.29 16.38
C ILE A 72 1.53 10.21 15.53
N GLY A 73 1.30 10.24 14.22
CA GLY A 73 2.14 11.04 13.34
C GLY A 73 1.46 11.50 12.08
N VAL A 74 2.26 12.19 11.29
CA VAL A 74 1.94 12.58 9.92
C VAL A 74 2.82 11.81 8.95
N GLU A 75 2.28 11.51 7.78
CA GLU A 75 3.01 10.78 6.76
C GLU A 75 2.79 11.35 5.37
N ALA A 76 3.75 11.13 4.50
CA ALA A 76 3.61 11.33 3.06
C ALA A 76 4.30 10.17 2.34
N GLY A 77 3.79 9.81 1.17
CA GLY A 77 4.33 8.68 0.42
C GLY A 77 3.97 8.74 -1.06
N TYR A 78 4.63 7.87 -1.81
CA TYR A 78 4.35 7.61 -3.20
C TYR A 78 4.00 6.14 -3.39
N ASN A 79 2.93 5.88 -4.13
CA ASN A 79 2.42 4.55 -4.39
C ASN A 79 2.35 4.29 -5.89
N ASP A 80 2.84 3.14 -6.32
CA ASP A 80 2.60 2.55 -7.63
C ASP A 80 1.78 1.28 -7.40
N LEU A 81 0.52 1.33 -7.78
CA LEU A 81 -0.43 0.24 -7.54
C LEU A 81 -0.47 -0.76 -8.71
N GLY A 82 0.49 -0.63 -9.64
CA GLY A 82 0.70 -1.57 -10.73
C GLY A 82 -0.15 -1.29 -11.97
N ASN A 83 -0.20 -2.30 -12.86
CA ASN A 83 -0.89 -2.22 -14.13
C ASN A 83 -2.21 -2.97 -14.07
N ILE A 84 -3.27 -2.30 -14.42
CA ILE A 84 -4.62 -2.86 -14.49
C ILE A 84 -4.89 -3.31 -15.92
N HIS A 85 -5.22 -4.58 -16.11
CA HIS A 85 -5.64 -5.13 -17.40
C HIS A 85 -7.17 -5.13 -17.48
N VAL A 86 -7.67 -4.56 -18.56
CA VAL A 86 -9.11 -4.65 -18.89
C VAL A 86 -9.40 -6.04 -19.44
N LYS A 87 -10.32 -6.79 -18.82
CA LYS A 87 -10.80 -8.05 -19.40
C LYS A 87 -11.58 -7.77 -20.67
N ASN A 88 -11.32 -8.56 -21.73
CA ASN A 88 -12.04 -8.52 -23.01
C ASN A 88 -13.57 -8.57 -22.77
N ILE A 89 -14.24 -7.46 -22.97
CA ILE A 89 -15.72 -7.36 -22.92
C ILE A 89 -16.33 -7.60 -24.28
N PHE A 90 -15.56 -7.61 -25.35
CA PHE A 90 -16.05 -7.73 -26.72
C PHE A 90 -15.54 -8.99 -27.41
N ASN A 91 -16.51 -9.82 -27.78
CA ASN A 91 -16.34 -10.95 -28.67
C ASN A 91 -16.18 -10.42 -30.10
N SER A 92 -15.12 -10.91 -30.78
CA SER A 92 -14.85 -10.84 -32.22
C SER A 92 -14.51 -9.49 -32.88
N ASN A 93 -13.28 -9.45 -33.37
CA ASN A 93 -12.73 -8.75 -34.54
C ASN A 93 -12.25 -7.31 -34.46
N ASP A 94 -12.34 -6.59 -33.36
CA ASP A 94 -11.58 -5.36 -33.22
C ASP A 94 -10.51 -5.52 -32.15
N VAL A 95 -9.27 -5.54 -32.62
CA VAL A 95 -8.05 -5.49 -31.77
C VAL A 95 -7.96 -4.08 -31.20
N ILE A 96 -8.70 -3.81 -30.11
CA ILE A 96 -8.40 -2.65 -29.29
C ILE A 96 -7.17 -3.04 -28.49
N ASP A 97 -6.07 -2.35 -28.79
CA ASP A 97 -4.78 -2.43 -28.15
C ASP A 97 -4.94 -2.67 -26.62
N GLN A 98 -4.21 -3.64 -26.11
CA GLN A 98 -4.24 -4.01 -24.69
C GLN A 98 -3.78 -2.82 -23.83
N GLY A 99 -4.69 -1.91 -23.54
CA GLY A 99 -4.44 -0.71 -22.75
C GLY A 99 -4.09 -1.06 -21.33
N ARG A 100 -2.81 -0.99 -20.97
CA ARG A 100 -2.37 -1.02 -19.58
C ARG A 100 -2.82 0.27 -18.91
N SER A 101 -3.67 0.16 -17.89
CA SER A 101 -3.97 1.28 -17.00
C SER A 101 -2.98 1.24 -15.85
N GLN A 102 -2.22 2.29 -15.68
CA GLN A 102 -1.31 2.47 -14.54
C GLN A 102 -1.98 3.38 -13.53
N LEU A 103 -1.97 2.96 -12.27
CA LEU A 103 -2.47 3.77 -11.18
C LEU A 103 -1.32 4.05 -10.20
N HIS A 104 -0.97 5.31 -10.09
CA HIS A 104 0.05 5.77 -9.17
C HIS A 104 -0.33 7.11 -8.57
N GLY A 105 0.22 7.43 -7.40
CA GLY A 105 -0.11 8.70 -6.75
C GLY A 105 0.69 8.98 -5.51
N TRP A 106 0.44 10.17 -4.96
CA TRP A 106 0.99 10.64 -3.71
C TRP A 106 -0.05 10.52 -2.60
N THR A 107 0.39 10.10 -1.43
CA THR A 107 -0.40 10.10 -0.21
C THR A 107 0.11 11.14 0.76
N ALA A 108 -0.81 11.75 1.51
CA ALA A 108 -0.49 12.59 2.66
C ALA A 108 -1.57 12.41 3.72
N GLY A 109 -1.19 12.13 4.95
CA GLY A 109 -2.17 11.82 5.98
C GLY A 109 -1.59 11.69 7.37
N VAL A 110 -2.33 10.99 8.20
CA VAL A 110 -1.98 10.67 9.58
C VAL A 110 -1.79 9.18 9.75
N ASN A 111 -0.96 8.80 10.72
CA ASN A 111 -0.77 7.41 11.10
C ASN A 111 -0.73 7.26 12.61
N GLY A 112 -1.08 6.06 13.07
CA GLY A 112 -0.96 5.65 14.45
C GLY A 112 -0.24 4.31 14.54
N HIS A 113 0.57 4.16 15.57
CA HIS A 113 1.29 2.93 15.91
C HIS A 113 0.99 2.61 17.38
N PHE A 114 0.44 1.44 17.62
CA PHE A 114 -0.12 1.04 18.94
C PHE A 114 0.49 -0.29 19.34
N ASN A 115 1.38 -0.28 20.34
CA ASN A 115 1.98 -1.50 20.87
C ASN A 115 0.94 -2.25 21.71
N LEU A 116 0.71 -3.51 21.37
CA LEU A 116 -0.25 -4.37 22.08
C LEU A 116 0.40 -5.18 23.18
N ALA A 117 1.53 -5.80 22.88
CA ALA A 117 2.26 -6.63 23.85
C ALA A 117 3.70 -6.82 23.36
N GLN A 118 4.66 -6.61 24.25
CA GLN A 118 6.09 -6.73 23.97
C GLN A 118 6.47 -6.03 22.65
N ASN A 119 6.67 -6.79 21.57
CA ASN A 119 7.12 -6.28 20.30
C ASN A 119 6.01 -6.23 19.24
N TRP A 120 4.81 -6.68 19.54
CA TRP A 120 3.70 -6.69 18.62
C TRP A 120 2.95 -5.37 18.64
N TYR A 121 2.62 -4.87 17.46
CA TYR A 121 1.84 -3.65 17.32
C TYR A 121 0.74 -3.78 16.27
N VAL A 122 -0.26 -2.91 16.36
CA VAL A 122 -1.18 -2.59 15.28
C VAL A 122 -0.93 -1.18 14.82
N SER A 123 -1.17 -0.94 13.55
CA SER A 123 -1.09 0.39 12.96
C SER A 123 -2.38 0.72 12.22
N ALA A 124 -2.67 2.03 12.16
CA ALA A 124 -3.73 2.56 11.33
C ALA A 124 -3.22 3.81 10.61
N ARG A 125 -3.67 4.04 9.39
CA ARG A 125 -3.31 5.22 8.60
C ARG A 125 -4.47 5.68 7.72
N GLY A 126 -4.48 6.95 7.37
CA GLY A 126 -5.48 7.49 6.48
C GLY A 126 -5.24 8.95 6.15
N GLY A 127 -5.76 9.38 5.00
CA GLY A 127 -5.54 10.73 4.52
C GLY A 127 -6.00 10.92 3.09
N LEU A 128 -5.34 11.83 2.41
CA LEU A 128 -5.59 12.18 1.01
C LEU A 128 -4.70 11.37 0.07
N TYR A 129 -5.27 10.95 -1.03
CA TYR A 129 -4.60 10.25 -2.12
C TYR A 129 -4.78 11.06 -3.41
N SER A 130 -3.71 11.72 -3.86
CA SER A 130 -3.66 12.42 -5.14
C SER A 130 -3.11 11.48 -6.20
N TRP A 131 -3.98 10.99 -7.08
CA TRP A 131 -3.68 9.93 -8.02
C TRP A 131 -3.75 10.38 -9.47
N LYS A 132 -3.00 9.67 -10.30
CA LYS A 132 -3.06 9.76 -11.75
C LYS A 132 -3.25 8.36 -12.30
N GLY A 133 -4.22 8.23 -13.19
CA GLY A 133 -4.53 6.96 -13.81
C GLY A 133 -5.01 7.13 -15.25
N HIS A 134 -4.93 6.06 -16.01
CA HIS A 134 -5.51 5.98 -17.35
C HIS A 134 -6.61 4.93 -17.32
N GLY A 135 -7.84 5.31 -17.62
CA GLY A 135 -8.98 4.41 -17.64
C GLY A 135 -9.82 4.53 -18.91
N LEU A 136 -10.56 3.50 -19.23
CA LEU A 136 -11.59 3.52 -20.26
C LEU A 136 -12.91 3.97 -19.63
N SER A 137 -13.59 4.94 -20.25
CA SER A 137 -14.93 5.35 -19.80
C SER A 137 -15.93 4.20 -20.02
N ASN A 138 -16.86 4.05 -19.08
CA ASN A 138 -17.91 3.02 -19.14
C ASN A 138 -19.10 3.46 -20.02
N ASP A 139 -18.83 4.20 -21.10
CA ASP A 139 -19.80 4.67 -22.09
C ASP A 139 -19.90 3.69 -23.26
N VAL A 140 -20.99 3.81 -24.03
CA VAL A 140 -21.27 2.99 -25.23
C VAL A 140 -20.12 3.04 -26.26
N ASN A 141 -19.29 4.09 -26.21
CA ASN A 141 -18.04 4.21 -26.96
C ASN A 141 -16.90 4.48 -25.95
N PRO A 142 -16.14 3.47 -25.56
CA PRO A 142 -15.07 3.64 -24.57
C PRO A 142 -13.94 4.51 -25.13
N VAL A 143 -13.74 5.68 -24.51
CA VAL A 143 -12.64 6.59 -24.83
C VAL A 143 -11.62 6.52 -23.69
N ARG A 144 -10.35 6.37 -24.06
CA ARG A 144 -9.24 6.42 -23.10
C ARG A 144 -9.11 7.84 -22.55
N LYS A 145 -9.34 8.03 -21.26
CA LYS A 145 -9.16 9.29 -20.56
C LYS A 145 -7.99 9.17 -19.59
N SER A 146 -7.13 10.18 -19.59
CA SER A 146 -6.21 10.43 -18.50
C SER A 146 -7.02 11.10 -17.38
N LEU A 147 -7.04 10.51 -16.21
CA LEU A 147 -7.76 11.00 -15.05
C LEU A 147 -6.73 11.34 -13.97
N ASP A 148 -6.91 12.50 -13.38
CA ASP A 148 -6.22 12.93 -12.17
C ASP A 148 -7.25 13.46 -11.17
N ASP A 149 -7.11 13.05 -9.92
CA ASP A 149 -7.99 13.50 -8.85
C ASP A 149 -7.33 13.35 -7.48
N THR A 150 -8.00 13.87 -6.48
CA THR A 150 -7.63 13.67 -5.08
C THR A 150 -8.81 13.08 -4.34
N SER A 151 -8.59 11.90 -3.79
CA SER A 151 -9.53 11.13 -3.00
C SER A 151 -8.94 10.82 -1.63
N TRP A 152 -9.42 9.79 -0.98
CA TRP A 152 -8.93 9.35 0.32
C TRP A 152 -8.29 7.97 0.26
N TYR A 153 -7.46 7.68 1.26
CA TYR A 153 -6.99 6.34 1.53
C TYR A 153 -7.13 6.02 3.01
N ALA A 154 -7.25 4.75 3.32
CA ALA A 154 -7.22 4.25 4.68
C ALA A 154 -6.56 2.86 4.71
N GLY A 155 -5.84 2.57 5.78
CA GLY A 155 -5.20 1.29 5.95
C GLY A 155 -5.01 0.92 7.41
N ALA A 156 -4.81 -0.38 7.62
CA ALA A 156 -4.49 -0.95 8.93
C ALA A 156 -3.44 -2.05 8.76
N GLY A 157 -2.64 -2.26 9.80
CA GLY A 157 -1.61 -3.28 9.78
C GLY A 157 -1.37 -3.92 11.14
N VAL A 158 -0.72 -5.07 11.08
CA VAL A 158 -0.19 -5.77 12.26
C VAL A 158 1.28 -6.01 12.01
N GLY A 159 2.12 -5.68 12.98
CA GLY A 159 3.55 -5.78 12.82
C GLY A 159 4.31 -6.17 14.07
N TYR A 160 5.60 -6.26 13.89
CA TYR A 160 6.55 -6.64 14.91
C TYR A 160 7.73 -5.67 14.93
N ASP A 161 8.00 -5.09 16.09
CA ASP A 161 9.15 -4.23 16.32
C ASP A 161 10.37 -5.09 16.73
N PHE A 162 11.34 -5.22 15.85
CA PHE A 162 12.60 -5.93 16.15
C PHE A 162 13.48 -5.12 17.11
N SER A 163 13.40 -3.81 17.01
CA SER A 163 14.09 -2.85 17.87
C SER A 163 13.30 -1.54 17.92
N ASN A 164 13.79 -0.57 18.66
CA ASN A 164 13.20 0.77 18.70
C ASN A 164 13.24 1.46 17.31
N ASN A 165 14.13 0.99 16.43
CA ASN A 165 14.37 1.62 15.14
C ASN A 165 13.81 0.84 13.94
N THR A 166 13.57 -0.47 14.07
CA THR A 166 13.25 -1.34 12.93
C THR A 166 12.00 -2.15 13.20
N SER A 167 11.07 -2.11 12.26
CA SER A 167 9.86 -2.92 12.31
C SER A 167 9.48 -3.51 10.95
N VAL A 168 8.67 -4.56 10.99
CA VAL A 168 8.00 -5.12 9.82
C VAL A 168 6.52 -5.26 10.10
N ALA A 169 5.70 -5.17 9.05
CA ALA A 169 4.26 -5.36 9.19
C ALA A 169 3.65 -6.00 7.95
N VAL A 170 2.47 -6.57 8.15
CA VAL A 170 1.51 -6.89 7.09
C VAL A 170 0.42 -5.84 7.15
N ASN A 171 0.13 -5.21 6.03
CA ASN A 171 -0.84 -4.13 5.93
C ASN A 171 -1.95 -4.47 4.94
N TYR A 172 -3.12 -3.93 5.19
CA TYR A 172 -4.22 -3.84 4.26
C TYR A 172 -4.57 -2.37 4.06
N ASP A 173 -4.52 -1.92 2.82
CA ASP A 173 -4.77 -0.54 2.43
C ASP A 173 -5.85 -0.48 1.38
N HIS A 174 -6.74 0.48 1.52
CA HIS A 174 -7.76 0.85 0.55
C HIS A 174 -7.46 2.23 0.00
N TYR A 175 -7.44 2.35 -1.33
CA TYR A 175 -7.27 3.58 -2.07
C TYR A 175 -8.51 3.85 -2.90
N ASP A 176 -9.21 4.93 -2.60
CA ASP A 176 -10.33 5.41 -3.42
C ASP A 176 -9.76 6.14 -4.65
N ALA A 177 -10.19 5.74 -5.82
CA ALA A 177 -9.80 6.34 -7.09
C ALA A 177 -10.99 6.38 -8.05
N SER A 178 -12.07 7.04 -7.63
CA SER A 178 -13.31 7.16 -8.38
C SER A 178 -13.49 8.54 -9.00
N LYS A 179 -13.72 8.61 -10.32
CA LYS A 179 -14.03 9.86 -11.03
C LYS A 179 -14.85 9.62 -12.31
N ASN A 180 -15.89 10.44 -12.55
CA ASN A 180 -16.63 10.48 -13.83
C ASN A 180 -17.10 9.10 -14.33
N ASN A 181 -17.78 8.32 -13.50
CA ASN A 181 -18.23 6.94 -13.79
C ASN A 181 -17.10 5.91 -14.03
N VAL A 182 -15.84 6.25 -13.77
CA VAL A 182 -14.74 5.31 -13.73
C VAL A 182 -14.39 5.07 -12.28
N ASN A 183 -14.48 3.82 -11.84
CA ASN A 183 -14.10 3.40 -10.50
C ASN A 183 -12.85 2.51 -10.60
N LEU A 184 -11.75 2.97 -10.03
CA LEU A 184 -10.46 2.29 -9.95
C LEU A 184 -10.06 2.01 -8.49
N ASP A 185 -11.04 1.92 -7.60
CA ASP A 185 -10.77 1.63 -6.19
C ASP A 185 -9.92 0.39 -6.05
N THR A 186 -8.82 0.53 -5.33
CA THR A 186 -7.80 -0.51 -5.24
C THR A 186 -7.56 -0.89 -3.80
N ASN A 187 -7.56 -2.18 -3.54
CA ASN A 187 -7.12 -2.73 -2.27
C ASN A 187 -5.71 -3.31 -2.42
N MET A 188 -4.86 -3.10 -1.42
CA MET A 188 -3.50 -3.61 -1.40
C MET A 188 -3.26 -4.38 -0.11
N VAL A 189 -2.84 -5.64 -0.24
CA VAL A 189 -2.24 -6.41 0.87
C VAL A 189 -0.74 -6.38 0.68
N SER A 190 -0.02 -5.87 1.67
CA SER A 190 1.43 -5.65 1.54
C SER A 190 2.21 -6.10 2.78
N VAL A 191 3.49 -6.35 2.56
CA VAL A 191 4.50 -6.43 3.61
C VAL A 191 5.30 -5.14 3.59
N SER A 192 5.53 -4.56 4.75
CA SER A 192 6.35 -3.35 4.92
C SER A 192 7.55 -3.58 5.81
N ALA A 193 8.59 -2.82 5.54
CA ALA A 193 9.68 -2.60 6.46
C ALA A 193 9.78 -1.11 6.77
N GLU A 194 10.00 -0.78 8.02
CA GLU A 194 10.12 0.59 8.51
C GLU A 194 11.39 0.77 9.31
N TYR A 195 12.03 1.90 9.12
CA TYR A 195 13.16 2.35 9.93
C TYR A 195 12.85 3.72 10.56
N ARG A 196 13.14 3.84 11.86
CA ARG A 196 12.98 5.05 12.68
C ARG A 196 14.34 5.60 13.08
N PHE A 197 14.45 6.92 13.05
CA PHE A 197 15.69 7.65 13.39
C PHE A 197 15.64 8.22 14.80
#